data_3ee45915da98f6cf36e4b65a92e764f5
#
_entry.id   3ee45915da98f6cf36e4b65a92e764f5
#
_cell.length_a   1.000
_cell.length_b   1.000
_cell.length_c   1.000
_cell.angle_alpha   90.00
_cell.angle_beta   90.00
_cell.angle_gamma   90.00
#
_symmetry.space_group_name_H-M   'P 1'
#
loop_
_entity.id
_entity.type
_entity.pdbx_description
1 polymer ?
#
loop_
_entity_poly.entity_id
_entity_poly.type
_entity_poly.pdbx_seq_one_letter_code
_entity_poly.pdbx_strand_id
1 'polypeptide(L)'
;MSSLEACSKTDIGLERPINQDSLFCSTAPVGKLPNLFMVADGMGGHNAGDYASQYTIKKMVELIEKSTLSDPVSILREAVRQVNGILLEKSFEDERLRGMGTTLTLATVVDRRLFVMNIGDSRTYLINSRIRQISRDHSFVEELIARGEMTKGSEEYWKKKNIITRAVGAYTSVVPDFFEIPLFGGEHLLLCSDGLTNMADDEDIREIVCSGEDLETRTSQLVDLANRNGGKDNIAVILADLD
;
A
#
# COMPACT_ATOMS: atom_id res chain seq x y z
N MET A 1 -22.89 -15.26 -7.62
CA MET A 1 -21.74 -14.35 -7.84
C MET A 1 -21.30 -13.92 -6.46
N SER A 2 -20.12 -14.34 -6.06
CA SER A 2 -19.52 -13.88 -4.80
C SER A 2 -19.39 -12.36 -4.86
N SER A 3 -19.86 -11.68 -3.83
CA SER A 3 -19.77 -10.21 -3.74
C SER A 3 -18.40 -9.87 -3.16
N LEU A 4 -17.57 -9.21 -3.96
CA LEU A 4 -16.38 -8.55 -3.44
C LEU A 4 -16.84 -7.34 -2.61
N GLU A 5 -16.61 -7.40 -1.31
CA GLU A 5 -16.89 -6.30 -0.38
C GLU A 5 -15.58 -5.72 0.14
N ALA A 6 -15.51 -4.42 0.34
CA ALA A 6 -14.31 -3.78 0.85
C ALA A 6 -14.65 -2.57 1.73
N CYS A 7 -13.84 -2.38 2.76
CA CYS A 7 -13.88 -1.22 3.63
C CYS A 7 -12.49 -0.61 3.74
N SER A 8 -12.41 0.70 3.93
CA SER A 8 -11.14 1.39 4.07
C SER A 8 -11.20 2.46 5.15
N LYS A 9 -10.08 2.66 5.84
CA LYS A 9 -9.95 3.69 6.87
C LYS A 9 -8.54 4.24 6.86
N THR A 10 -8.42 5.55 7.09
CA THR A 10 -7.13 6.19 7.34
C THR A 10 -7.24 7.03 8.62
N ASP A 11 -6.15 7.13 9.34
CA ASP A 11 -6.04 7.87 10.59
C ASP A 11 -4.69 8.57 10.67
N ILE A 12 -4.66 9.76 11.28
CA ILE A 12 -3.43 10.55 11.42
C ILE A 12 -2.43 9.93 12.40
N GLY A 13 -2.89 9.00 13.24
CA GLY A 13 -2.11 8.51 14.37
C GLY A 13 -2.09 9.48 15.56
N LEU A 14 -1.19 9.24 16.51
CA LEU A 14 -1.12 10.03 17.74
C LEU A 14 0.07 11.01 17.77
N GLU A 15 1.08 10.81 16.94
CA GLU A 15 2.33 11.58 16.98
C GLU A 15 2.51 12.52 15.77
N ARG A 16 1.85 12.25 14.65
CA ARG A 16 2.01 13.02 13.41
C ARG A 16 1.09 14.24 13.37
N PRO A 17 1.53 15.41 12.90
CA PRO A 17 0.70 16.61 12.79
C PRO A 17 -0.18 16.61 11.51
N ILE A 18 0.16 15.81 10.51
CA ILE A 18 -0.51 15.76 9.20
C ILE A 18 -0.61 14.30 8.78
N ASN A 19 -1.72 13.94 8.15
CA ASN A 19 -1.85 12.64 7.51
C ASN A 19 -1.32 12.72 6.07
N GLN A 20 -0.22 12.00 5.82
CA GLN A 20 0.42 11.91 4.50
C GLN A 20 0.07 10.60 3.78
N ASP A 21 -0.70 9.73 4.42
CA ASP A 21 -1.27 8.54 3.79
C ASP A 21 -2.47 8.88 2.93
N SER A 22 -2.60 8.20 1.81
CA SER A 22 -3.73 8.27 0.92
C SER A 22 -4.17 6.89 0.48
N LEU A 23 -5.46 6.71 0.23
CA LEU A 23 -6.00 5.44 -0.23
C LEU A 23 -7.08 5.63 -1.31
N PHE A 24 -7.32 4.57 -2.06
CA PHE A 24 -8.44 4.43 -2.98
C PHE A 24 -9.00 3.02 -2.88
N CYS A 25 -10.31 2.92 -2.64
CA CYS A 25 -11.00 1.65 -2.47
C CYS A 25 -12.23 1.63 -3.38
N SER A 26 -12.25 0.77 -4.38
CA SER A 26 -13.38 0.61 -5.29
C SER A 26 -13.63 -0.86 -5.62
N THR A 27 -14.80 -1.35 -5.28
CA THR A 27 -15.33 -2.65 -5.74
C THR A 27 -16.02 -2.56 -7.09
N ALA A 28 -16.25 -1.33 -7.60
CA ALA A 28 -16.76 -1.06 -8.93
C ALA A 28 -15.61 -0.94 -9.95
N PRO A 29 -15.88 -1.15 -11.25
CA PRO A 29 -14.86 -1.05 -12.27
C PRO A 29 -14.18 0.31 -12.36
N VAL A 30 -12.85 0.30 -12.56
CA VAL A 30 -12.01 1.46 -12.88
C VAL A 30 -11.33 1.20 -14.22
N GLY A 31 -11.83 1.84 -15.27
CA GLY A 31 -11.45 1.51 -16.64
C GLY A 31 -11.76 0.06 -16.99
N LYS A 32 -10.74 -0.72 -17.31
CA LYS A 32 -10.87 -2.16 -17.61
C LYS A 32 -10.62 -3.09 -16.42
N LEU A 33 -10.23 -2.54 -15.28
CA LEU A 33 -10.08 -3.31 -14.06
C LEU A 33 -11.44 -3.42 -13.35
N PRO A 34 -11.89 -4.61 -12.93
CA PRO A 34 -13.22 -4.79 -12.32
C PRO A 34 -13.33 -4.21 -10.91
N ASN A 35 -12.22 -3.95 -10.27
CA ASN A 35 -12.07 -3.35 -8.93
C ASN A 35 -10.66 -2.78 -8.80
N LEU A 36 -10.42 -1.92 -7.79
CA LEU A 36 -9.10 -1.35 -7.56
C LEU A 36 -8.94 -0.91 -6.11
N PHE A 37 -7.85 -1.32 -5.48
CA PHE A 37 -7.46 -0.97 -4.13
C PHE A 37 -6.05 -0.40 -4.14
N MET A 38 -5.83 0.75 -3.50
CA MET A 38 -4.52 1.40 -3.46
C MET A 38 -4.28 2.05 -2.09
N VAL A 39 -3.07 1.88 -1.56
CA VAL A 39 -2.54 2.61 -0.41
C VAL A 39 -1.23 3.24 -0.83
N ALA A 40 -1.04 4.50 -0.45
CA ALA A 40 0.15 5.30 -0.72
C ALA A 40 0.54 6.06 0.55
N ASP A 41 1.76 5.85 1.02
CA ASP A 41 2.38 6.53 2.15
C ASP A 41 3.32 7.59 1.61
N GLY A 42 2.99 8.84 1.87
CA GLY A 42 3.68 10.00 1.34
C GLY A 42 4.86 10.42 2.18
N MET A 43 5.99 10.65 1.53
CA MET A 43 7.20 11.11 2.16
C MET A 43 7.67 12.45 1.60
N GLY A 44 8.25 13.28 2.45
CA GLY A 44 8.79 14.58 2.10
C GLY A 44 8.68 15.57 3.24
N GLY A 45 9.47 16.66 3.18
CA GLY A 45 9.40 17.71 4.18
C GLY A 45 8.08 18.50 4.10
N HIS A 46 7.58 18.99 5.26
CA HIS A 46 6.34 19.76 5.36
C HIS A 46 5.13 19.02 4.75
N ASN A 47 4.49 19.59 3.73
CA ASN A 47 3.29 19.04 3.08
C ASN A 47 3.60 18.31 1.76
N ALA A 48 4.87 18.05 1.46
CA ALA A 48 5.26 17.43 0.18
C ALA A 48 4.83 15.95 0.10
N GLY A 49 4.85 15.23 1.22
CA GLY A 49 4.39 13.84 1.29
C GLY A 49 2.89 13.70 1.07
N ASP A 50 2.08 14.52 1.73
CA ASP A 50 0.62 14.58 1.53
C ASP A 50 0.26 14.84 0.06
N TYR A 51 0.91 15.84 -0.56
CA TYR A 51 0.74 16.08 -1.99
C TYR A 51 1.14 14.87 -2.84
N ALA A 52 2.27 14.23 -2.54
CA ALA A 52 2.77 13.10 -3.32
C ALA A 52 1.82 11.91 -3.31
N SER A 53 1.32 11.51 -2.13
CA SER A 53 0.42 10.36 -1.99
C SER A 53 -0.94 10.64 -2.65
N GLN A 54 -1.58 11.79 -2.36
CA GLN A 54 -2.88 12.16 -2.94
C GLN A 54 -2.81 12.31 -4.45
N TYR A 55 -1.77 12.98 -4.97
CA TYR A 55 -1.59 13.17 -6.40
C TYR A 55 -1.35 11.85 -7.12
N THR A 56 -0.54 10.95 -6.52
CA THR A 56 -0.28 9.61 -7.06
C THR A 56 -1.57 8.82 -7.18
N ILE A 57 -2.35 8.70 -6.10
CA ILE A 57 -3.66 8.00 -6.11
C ILE A 57 -4.57 8.56 -7.20
N LYS A 58 -4.76 9.87 -7.23
CA LYS A 58 -5.62 10.54 -8.21
C LYS A 58 -5.17 10.25 -9.65
N LYS A 59 -3.87 10.38 -9.93
CA LYS A 59 -3.34 10.19 -11.28
C LYS A 59 -3.33 8.72 -11.71
N MET A 60 -3.10 7.78 -10.80
CA MET A 60 -3.25 6.36 -11.08
C MET A 60 -4.66 6.05 -11.56
N VAL A 61 -5.70 6.50 -10.84
CA VAL A 61 -7.10 6.31 -11.24
C VAL A 61 -7.36 6.89 -12.63
N GLU A 62 -7.01 8.16 -12.86
CA GLU A 62 -7.22 8.84 -14.15
C GLU A 62 -6.55 8.09 -15.33
N LEU A 63 -5.34 7.56 -15.14
CA LEU A 63 -4.60 6.87 -16.19
C LEU A 63 -5.11 5.45 -16.43
N ILE A 64 -5.53 4.75 -15.36
CA ILE A 64 -6.14 3.43 -15.45
C ILE A 64 -7.49 3.52 -16.19
N GLU A 65 -8.34 4.51 -15.86
CA GLU A 65 -9.63 4.75 -16.54
C GLU A 65 -9.47 4.99 -18.04
N LYS A 66 -8.42 5.71 -18.43
CA LYS A 66 -8.13 6.05 -19.84
C LYS A 66 -7.35 4.97 -20.58
N SER A 67 -6.92 3.93 -19.91
CA SER A 67 -6.06 2.90 -20.52
C SER A 67 -6.81 2.12 -21.62
N THR A 68 -6.17 1.95 -22.76
CA THR A 68 -6.66 1.10 -23.84
C THR A 68 -6.16 -0.35 -23.73
N LEU A 69 -5.16 -0.59 -22.88
CA LEU A 69 -4.61 -1.91 -22.59
C LEU A 69 -5.64 -2.82 -21.93
N SER A 70 -5.45 -4.14 -22.00
CA SER A 70 -6.40 -5.12 -21.44
C SER A 70 -5.78 -6.01 -20.39
N ASP A 71 -4.46 -6.15 -20.39
CA ASP A 71 -3.75 -6.93 -19.38
C ASP A 71 -3.53 -6.09 -18.11
N PRO A 72 -3.96 -6.57 -16.93
CA PRO A 72 -3.86 -5.82 -15.67
C PRO A 72 -2.44 -5.34 -15.36
N VAL A 73 -1.44 -6.19 -15.52
CA VAL A 73 -0.04 -5.83 -15.24
C VAL A 73 0.45 -4.72 -16.18
N SER A 74 0.08 -4.79 -17.45
CA SER A 74 0.44 -3.77 -18.44
C SER A 74 -0.23 -2.42 -18.16
N ILE A 75 -1.51 -2.43 -17.76
CA ILE A 75 -2.25 -1.23 -17.35
C ILE A 75 -1.53 -0.54 -16.19
N LEU A 76 -1.25 -1.30 -15.13
CA LEU A 76 -0.65 -0.78 -13.91
C LEU A 76 0.78 -0.29 -14.13
N ARG A 77 1.57 -1.04 -14.88
CA ARG A 77 2.96 -0.68 -15.22
C ARG A 77 3.03 0.64 -15.99
N GLU A 78 2.18 0.80 -16.99
CA GLU A 78 2.18 2.02 -17.80
C GLU A 78 1.66 3.21 -16.98
N ALA A 79 0.62 3.03 -16.17
CA ALA A 79 0.09 4.09 -15.31
C ALA A 79 1.16 4.58 -14.31
N VAL A 80 1.81 3.66 -13.56
CA VAL A 80 2.80 4.08 -12.56
C VAL A 80 4.05 4.69 -13.20
N ARG A 81 4.46 4.23 -14.39
CA ARG A 81 5.57 4.85 -15.13
C ARG A 81 5.28 6.31 -15.46
N GLN A 82 4.07 6.62 -15.91
CA GLN A 82 3.65 7.98 -16.23
C GLN A 82 3.53 8.83 -14.94
N VAL A 83 2.90 8.31 -13.89
CA VAL A 83 2.77 9.02 -12.61
C VAL A 83 4.13 9.36 -12.03
N ASN A 84 5.09 8.43 -12.06
CA ASN A 84 6.45 8.67 -11.59
C ASN A 84 7.11 9.86 -12.30
N GLY A 85 7.01 9.90 -13.64
CA GLY A 85 7.57 11.01 -14.43
C GLY A 85 6.92 12.37 -14.07
N ILE A 86 5.59 12.39 -14.00
CA ILE A 86 4.83 13.62 -13.67
C ILE A 86 5.16 14.10 -12.26
N LEU A 87 5.23 13.19 -11.28
CA LEU A 87 5.51 13.56 -9.91
C LEU A 87 6.95 14.10 -9.76
N LEU A 88 7.90 13.46 -10.41
CA LEU A 88 9.28 13.91 -10.44
C LEU A 88 9.42 15.30 -11.08
N GLU A 89 8.75 15.55 -12.21
CA GLU A 89 8.74 16.85 -12.87
C GLU A 89 8.20 17.95 -11.94
N LYS A 90 7.08 17.70 -11.27
CA LYS A 90 6.51 18.62 -10.27
C LYS A 90 7.46 18.92 -9.10
N SER A 91 8.26 17.95 -8.70
CA SER A 91 9.26 18.16 -7.62
C SER A 91 10.40 19.09 -8.03
N PHE A 92 10.62 19.28 -9.33
CA PHE A 92 11.58 20.28 -9.85
C PHE A 92 10.96 21.65 -10.14
N GLU A 93 9.64 21.68 -10.45
CA GLU A 93 8.92 22.92 -10.75
C GLU A 93 8.60 23.74 -9.49
N ASP A 94 8.35 23.08 -8.37
CA ASP A 94 8.01 23.73 -7.09
C ASP A 94 8.98 23.30 -5.98
N GLU A 95 9.75 24.26 -5.48
CA GLU A 95 10.76 24.00 -4.45
C GLU A 95 10.16 23.46 -3.14
N ARG A 96 8.88 23.74 -2.86
CA ARG A 96 8.14 23.20 -1.71
C ARG A 96 7.88 21.71 -1.82
N LEU A 97 7.88 21.18 -3.05
CA LEU A 97 7.68 19.76 -3.36
C LEU A 97 8.99 19.00 -3.60
N ARG A 98 10.12 19.67 -3.41
CA ARG A 98 11.44 19.09 -3.67
C ARG A 98 11.69 17.87 -2.78
N GLY A 99 12.08 16.76 -3.42
CA GLY A 99 12.36 15.52 -2.71
C GLY A 99 11.11 14.77 -2.23
N MET A 100 9.91 15.14 -2.69
CA MET A 100 8.71 14.38 -2.42
C MET A 100 8.77 13.01 -3.09
N GLY A 101 8.08 12.07 -2.50
CA GLY A 101 7.83 10.73 -3.05
C GLY A 101 6.72 10.05 -2.28
N THR A 102 6.35 8.88 -2.73
CA THR A 102 5.37 8.07 -2.01
C THR A 102 5.59 6.59 -2.28
N THR A 103 5.24 5.75 -1.30
CA THR A 103 5.02 4.33 -1.56
C THR A 103 3.79 4.15 -2.44
N LEU A 104 3.60 2.98 -3.00
CA LEU A 104 2.35 2.58 -3.62
C LEU A 104 2.23 1.07 -3.57
N THR A 105 1.29 0.56 -2.78
CA THR A 105 0.82 -0.81 -2.89
C THR A 105 -0.58 -0.81 -3.48
N LEU A 106 -0.82 -1.72 -4.44
CA LEU A 106 -2.03 -1.74 -5.23
C LEU A 106 -2.46 -3.16 -5.50
N ALA A 107 -3.78 -3.41 -5.50
CA ALA A 107 -4.36 -4.70 -5.81
C ALA A 107 -5.60 -4.58 -6.69
N THR A 108 -5.79 -5.56 -7.57
CA THR A 108 -7.04 -5.79 -8.32
C THR A 108 -7.29 -7.29 -8.43
N VAL A 109 -8.56 -7.70 -8.38
CA VAL A 109 -8.98 -9.09 -8.55
C VAL A 109 -9.68 -9.26 -9.89
N VAL A 110 -9.15 -10.12 -10.74
CA VAL A 110 -9.68 -10.42 -12.08
C VAL A 110 -9.76 -11.94 -12.23
N ASP A 111 -10.92 -12.46 -12.56
CA ASP A 111 -11.15 -13.90 -12.84
C ASP A 111 -10.53 -14.84 -11.78
N ARG A 112 -10.79 -14.59 -10.49
CA ARG A 112 -10.25 -15.34 -9.35
C ARG A 112 -8.71 -15.33 -9.28
N ARG A 113 -8.09 -14.28 -9.75
CA ARG A 113 -6.66 -14.01 -9.61
C ARG A 113 -6.48 -12.64 -8.98
N LEU A 114 -5.64 -12.59 -7.97
CA LEU A 114 -5.20 -11.35 -7.33
C LEU A 114 -3.93 -10.88 -8.04
N PHE A 115 -3.97 -9.66 -8.57
CA PHE A 115 -2.81 -8.96 -9.11
C PHE A 115 -2.40 -7.88 -8.12
N VAL A 116 -1.15 -7.91 -7.68
CA VAL A 116 -0.57 -6.94 -6.76
C VAL A 116 0.60 -6.24 -7.42
N MET A 117 0.68 -4.92 -7.26
CA MET A 117 1.84 -4.12 -7.59
C MET A 117 2.36 -3.43 -6.33
N ASN A 118 3.67 -3.45 -6.09
CA ASN A 118 4.27 -2.82 -4.93
C ASN A 118 5.49 -1.96 -5.26
N ILE A 119 5.54 -0.79 -4.62
CA ILE A 119 6.69 0.13 -4.58
C ILE A 119 6.74 0.70 -3.16
N GLY A 120 7.85 0.50 -2.45
CA GLY A 120 8.01 0.93 -1.06
C GLY A 120 7.78 -0.20 -0.06
N ASP A 121 7.46 0.15 1.16
CA ASP A 121 7.29 -0.73 2.31
C ASP A 121 5.86 -0.78 2.88
N SER A 122 4.90 -0.11 2.22
CA SER A 122 3.48 -0.42 2.38
C SER A 122 3.21 -1.85 1.92
N ARG A 123 2.31 -2.55 2.58
CA ARG A 123 2.17 -4.00 2.40
C ARG A 123 0.80 -4.43 1.90
N THR A 124 0.81 -5.55 1.18
CA THR A 124 -0.38 -6.31 0.80
C THR A 124 -0.29 -7.71 1.36
N TYR A 125 -1.34 -8.13 2.06
CA TYR A 125 -1.47 -9.46 2.65
C TYR A 125 -2.66 -10.21 2.07
N LEU A 126 -2.54 -11.54 2.00
CA LEU A 126 -3.65 -12.46 1.81
C LEU A 126 -3.79 -13.29 3.08
N ILE A 127 -5.00 -13.26 3.67
CA ILE A 127 -5.26 -13.77 5.01
C ILE A 127 -6.42 -14.77 4.96
N ASN A 128 -6.23 -15.89 5.63
CA ASN A 128 -7.24 -16.88 5.95
C ASN A 128 -6.86 -17.56 7.28
N SER A 129 -6.79 -18.87 7.36
CA SER A 129 -6.20 -19.56 8.52
C SER A 129 -4.73 -19.20 8.79
N ARG A 130 -4.08 -18.54 7.81
CA ARG A 130 -2.71 -18.02 7.89
C ARG A 130 -2.67 -16.62 7.32
N ILE A 131 -1.78 -15.78 7.84
CA ILE A 131 -1.42 -14.50 7.24
C ILE A 131 -0.21 -14.69 6.32
N ARG A 132 -0.28 -14.14 5.11
CA ARG A 132 0.81 -14.19 4.14
C ARG A 132 1.01 -12.82 3.50
N GLN A 133 2.15 -12.20 3.76
CA GLN A 133 2.56 -11.02 3.03
C GLN A 133 2.82 -11.40 1.56
N ILE A 134 2.15 -10.73 0.63
CA ILE A 134 2.29 -10.93 -0.82
C ILE A 134 3.33 -9.98 -1.38
N SER A 135 3.26 -8.71 -1.00
CA SER A 135 4.26 -7.70 -1.38
C SER A 135 5.61 -7.99 -0.71
N ARG A 136 6.67 -7.44 -1.29
CA ARG A 136 8.00 -7.43 -0.69
C ARG A 136 8.38 -5.98 -0.39
N ASP A 137 8.83 -5.71 0.82
CA ASP A 137 9.23 -4.37 1.21
C ASP A 137 10.49 -3.92 0.44
N HIS A 138 10.44 -2.75 -0.16
CA HIS A 138 11.60 -2.09 -0.75
C HIS A 138 12.27 -1.23 0.30
N SER A 139 12.91 -1.86 1.27
CA SER A 139 13.63 -1.21 2.35
C SER A 139 15.10 -1.65 2.38
N PHE A 140 15.94 -0.78 2.92
CA PHE A 140 17.37 -1.05 3.05
C PHE A 140 17.64 -2.30 3.90
N VAL A 141 16.86 -2.50 4.94
CA VAL A 141 17.02 -3.67 5.82
C VAL A 141 16.64 -4.97 5.12
N GLU A 142 15.60 -4.99 4.29
CA GLU A 142 15.21 -6.18 3.52
C GLU A 142 16.26 -6.54 2.46
N GLU A 143 16.91 -5.54 1.86
CA GLU A 143 18.03 -5.79 0.94
C GLU A 143 19.24 -6.42 1.66
N LEU A 144 19.57 -5.94 2.87
CA LEU A 144 20.65 -6.51 3.68
C LEU A 144 20.32 -7.92 4.17
N ILE A 145 19.07 -8.18 4.57
CA ILE A 145 18.61 -9.52 4.97
C ILE A 145 18.72 -10.50 3.79
N ALA A 146 18.28 -10.08 2.60
CA ALA A 146 18.35 -10.90 1.40
C ALA A 146 19.79 -11.26 1.00
N ARG A 147 20.78 -10.43 1.35
CA ARG A 147 22.21 -10.69 1.15
C ARG A 147 22.87 -11.48 2.30
N GLY A 148 22.11 -11.77 3.37
CA GLY A 148 22.65 -12.40 4.58
C GLY A 148 23.53 -11.47 5.44
N GLU A 149 23.46 -10.17 5.22
CA GLU A 149 24.26 -9.14 5.88
C GLU A 149 23.59 -8.59 7.14
N MET A 150 22.32 -8.90 7.37
CA MET A 150 21.54 -8.46 8.53
C MET A 150 20.57 -9.54 9.00
N THR A 151 20.34 -9.58 10.31
CA THR A 151 19.31 -10.45 10.92
C THR A 151 18.08 -9.61 11.26
N LYS A 152 16.90 -10.07 10.84
CA LYS A 152 15.62 -9.43 11.17
C LYS A 152 15.46 -9.35 12.70
N GLY A 153 15.02 -8.19 13.18
CA GLY A 153 14.83 -7.94 14.62
C GLY A 153 16.09 -7.58 15.40
N SER A 154 17.28 -7.48 14.75
CA SER A 154 18.49 -6.97 15.39
C SER A 154 18.34 -5.48 15.76
N GLU A 155 19.20 -4.98 16.67
CA GLU A 155 19.19 -3.55 17.03
C GLU A 155 19.43 -2.65 15.80
N GLU A 156 20.31 -3.07 14.91
CA GLU A 156 20.61 -2.36 13.66
C GLU A 156 19.44 -2.38 12.69
N TYR A 157 18.68 -3.49 12.63
CA TYR A 157 17.43 -3.58 11.86
C TYR A 157 16.43 -2.49 12.30
N TRP A 158 16.17 -2.37 13.60
CA TRP A 158 15.21 -1.39 14.13
C TRP A 158 15.63 0.07 13.89
N LYS A 159 16.93 0.35 13.85
CA LYS A 159 17.46 1.70 13.54
C LYS A 159 17.29 2.10 12.08
N LYS A 160 17.20 1.12 11.17
CA LYS A 160 17.25 1.36 9.72
C LYS A 160 15.99 0.89 8.97
N LYS A 161 15.01 0.30 9.65
CA LYS A 161 13.86 -0.33 9.01
C LYS A 161 13.03 0.63 8.15
N ASN A 162 12.96 1.91 8.51
CA ASN A 162 12.19 2.93 7.80
C ASN A 162 12.97 3.57 6.63
N ILE A 163 14.14 3.03 6.24
CA ILE A 163 14.88 3.52 5.08
C ILE A 163 14.37 2.77 3.85
N ILE A 164 13.51 3.39 3.07
CA ILE A 164 12.99 2.80 1.83
C ILE A 164 13.98 3.03 0.68
N THR A 165 14.00 2.07 -0.26
CA THR A 165 14.90 2.08 -1.41
C THR A 165 14.21 2.37 -2.74
N ARG A 166 12.87 2.31 -2.77
CA ARG A 166 12.07 2.63 -3.95
C ARG A 166 10.82 3.44 -3.56
N ALA A 167 10.57 4.51 -4.32
CA ALA A 167 9.41 5.37 -4.16
C ALA A 167 8.99 5.97 -5.50
N VAL A 168 7.69 6.21 -5.67
CA VAL A 168 7.14 6.93 -6.82
C VAL A 168 7.50 8.41 -6.69
N GLY A 169 8.03 9.00 -7.76
CA GLY A 169 8.40 10.42 -7.82
C GLY A 169 9.78 10.77 -7.26
N ALA A 170 10.48 9.82 -6.62
CA ALA A 170 11.79 10.08 -6.00
C ALA A 170 12.96 9.95 -7.00
N TYR A 171 12.81 9.14 -8.04
CA TYR A 171 13.85 8.83 -9.01
C TYR A 171 13.34 8.94 -10.44
N THR A 172 14.27 9.08 -11.41
CA THR A 172 13.95 9.19 -12.85
C THR A 172 13.21 7.96 -13.40
N SER A 173 13.40 6.82 -12.77
CA SER A 173 12.65 5.61 -13.06
C SER A 173 12.33 4.85 -11.78
N VAL A 174 11.20 4.19 -11.76
CA VAL A 174 10.78 3.30 -10.67
C VAL A 174 10.48 1.91 -11.24
N VAL A 175 10.93 0.88 -10.54
CA VAL A 175 10.70 -0.52 -10.92
C VAL A 175 9.75 -1.12 -9.87
N PRO A 176 8.46 -1.29 -10.21
CA PRO A 176 7.50 -1.97 -9.35
C PRO A 176 7.72 -3.49 -9.37
N ASP A 177 7.46 -4.13 -8.24
CA ASP A 177 7.29 -5.57 -8.18
C ASP A 177 5.83 -5.93 -8.48
N PHE A 178 5.62 -7.05 -9.21
CA PHE A 178 4.30 -7.58 -9.53
C PHE A 178 4.16 -8.99 -9.03
N PHE A 179 2.98 -9.29 -8.48
CA PHE A 179 2.62 -10.63 -8.00
C PHE A 179 1.25 -11.02 -8.58
N GLU A 180 1.12 -12.27 -9.00
CA GLU A 180 -0.13 -12.86 -9.47
C GLU A 180 -0.41 -14.12 -8.65
N ILE A 181 -1.55 -14.15 -7.94
CA ILE A 181 -1.90 -15.17 -6.97
C ILE A 181 -3.28 -15.73 -7.33
N PRO A 182 -3.43 -17.05 -7.51
CA PRO A 182 -4.76 -17.66 -7.64
C PRO A 182 -5.52 -17.58 -6.31
N LEU A 183 -6.81 -17.29 -6.38
CA LEU A 183 -7.72 -17.25 -5.23
C LEU A 183 -8.58 -18.51 -5.21
N PHE A 184 -8.79 -19.05 -4.01
CA PHE A 184 -9.53 -20.28 -3.79
C PHE A 184 -10.89 -20.07 -3.10
N GLY A 185 -11.15 -18.88 -2.58
CA GLY A 185 -12.35 -18.46 -1.86
C GLY A 185 -12.15 -18.48 -0.34
N GLY A 186 -12.81 -17.55 0.34
CA GLY A 186 -12.68 -17.37 1.78
C GLY A 186 -11.36 -16.72 2.22
N GLU A 187 -10.65 -16.06 1.29
CA GLU A 187 -9.50 -15.25 1.63
C GLU A 187 -9.91 -13.78 1.86
N HIS A 188 -9.18 -13.12 2.76
CA HIS A 188 -9.27 -11.68 2.99
C HIS A 188 -8.03 -11.02 2.43
N LEU A 189 -8.23 -9.89 1.73
CA LEU A 189 -7.16 -9.04 1.21
C LEU A 189 -6.99 -7.83 2.13
N LEU A 190 -5.77 -7.59 2.60
CA LEU A 190 -5.42 -6.41 3.38
C LEU A 190 -4.31 -5.64 2.66
N LEU A 191 -4.55 -4.34 2.43
CA LEU A 191 -3.51 -3.38 2.05
C LEU A 191 -3.34 -2.39 3.21
N CYS A 192 -2.10 -2.06 3.57
CA CYS A 192 -1.85 -1.09 4.63
C CYS A 192 -0.52 -0.34 4.45
N SER A 193 -0.44 0.84 5.04
CA SER A 193 0.82 1.55 5.26
C SER A 193 1.62 0.94 6.42
N ASP A 194 2.85 1.36 6.58
CA ASP A 194 3.75 0.88 7.63
C ASP A 194 3.30 1.28 9.05
N GLY A 195 2.44 2.33 9.17
CA GLY A 195 1.84 2.72 10.44
C GLY A 195 1.00 1.63 11.11
N LEU A 196 0.41 0.70 10.34
CA LEU A 196 -0.19 -0.50 10.91
C LEU A 196 0.88 -1.52 11.32
N THR A 197 1.75 -1.92 10.41
CA THR A 197 2.69 -3.04 10.59
C THR A 197 3.89 -2.72 11.47
N ASN A 198 4.11 -1.45 11.77
CA ASN A 198 5.06 -1.01 12.80
C ASN A 198 4.49 -1.10 14.22
N MET A 199 3.16 -1.14 14.35
CA MET A 199 2.44 -1.12 15.63
C MET A 199 1.71 -2.43 15.95
N ALA A 200 1.50 -3.31 14.98
CA ALA A 200 0.80 -4.58 15.14
C ALA A 200 1.63 -5.73 14.55
N ASP A 201 1.64 -6.87 15.19
CA ASP A 201 2.24 -8.06 14.62
C ASP A 201 1.25 -8.82 13.70
N ASP A 202 1.79 -9.74 12.90
CA ASP A 202 1.01 -10.47 11.90
C ASP A 202 -0.12 -11.30 12.55
N GLU A 203 0.07 -11.82 13.78
CA GLU A 203 -0.94 -12.65 14.44
C GLU A 203 -2.11 -11.80 14.96
N ASP A 204 -1.83 -10.64 15.57
CA ASP A 204 -2.86 -9.69 16.00
C ASP A 204 -3.70 -9.22 14.80
N ILE A 205 -3.05 -8.92 13.66
CA ILE A 205 -3.72 -8.55 12.41
C ILE A 205 -4.63 -9.69 11.95
N ARG A 206 -4.13 -10.93 11.92
CA ARG A 206 -4.87 -12.10 11.48
C ARG A 206 -6.10 -12.35 12.37
N GLU A 207 -5.96 -12.25 13.69
CA GLU A 207 -7.05 -12.46 14.65
C GLU A 207 -8.20 -11.47 14.40
N ILE A 208 -7.89 -10.19 14.19
CA ILE A 208 -8.90 -9.17 13.87
C ILE A 208 -9.57 -9.46 12.53
N VAL A 209 -8.78 -9.72 11.49
CA VAL A 209 -9.30 -9.94 10.14
C VAL A 209 -10.21 -11.18 10.09
N CYS A 210 -9.90 -12.22 10.86
CA CYS A 210 -10.66 -13.47 10.90
C CYS A 210 -11.67 -13.55 12.07
N SER A 211 -11.98 -12.44 12.76
CA SER A 211 -12.83 -12.45 13.97
C SER A 211 -14.30 -12.81 13.70
N GLY A 212 -14.74 -12.73 12.44
CA GLY A 212 -16.16 -12.94 12.08
C GLY A 212 -17.06 -11.71 12.31
N GLU A 213 -16.49 -10.59 12.75
CA GLU A 213 -17.16 -9.29 12.83
C GLU A 213 -17.43 -8.74 11.40
N ASP A 214 -18.28 -7.73 11.29
CA ASP A 214 -18.48 -7.05 10.01
C ASP A 214 -17.21 -6.34 9.53
N LEU A 215 -17.16 -6.09 8.24
CA LEU A 215 -15.96 -5.57 7.56
C LEU A 215 -15.54 -4.17 8.06
N GLU A 216 -16.52 -3.31 8.40
CA GLU A 216 -16.27 -1.96 8.92
C GLU A 216 -15.68 -2.03 10.35
N THR A 217 -16.22 -2.90 11.18
CA THR A 217 -15.73 -3.17 12.55
C THR A 217 -14.29 -3.68 12.50
N ARG A 218 -14.00 -4.72 11.69
CA ARG A 218 -12.64 -5.26 11.55
C ARG A 218 -11.65 -4.22 11.05
N THR A 219 -12.02 -3.41 10.04
CA THR A 219 -11.18 -2.33 9.51
C THR A 219 -10.88 -1.27 10.58
N SER A 220 -11.90 -0.91 11.38
CA SER A 220 -11.73 0.04 12.48
C SER A 220 -10.84 -0.52 13.60
N GLN A 221 -11.01 -1.79 13.96
CA GLN A 221 -10.18 -2.46 14.97
C GLN A 221 -8.70 -2.52 14.60
N LEU A 222 -8.36 -2.68 13.32
CA LEU A 222 -6.97 -2.62 12.85
C LEU A 222 -6.33 -1.24 13.10
N VAL A 223 -7.04 -0.17 12.77
CA VAL A 223 -6.59 1.21 13.02
C VAL A 223 -6.48 1.48 14.52
N ASP A 224 -7.48 1.05 15.29
CA ASP A 224 -7.50 1.22 16.74
C ASP A 224 -6.38 0.43 17.43
N LEU A 225 -6.02 -0.75 16.91
CA LEU A 225 -4.88 -1.53 17.38
C LEU A 225 -3.57 -0.75 17.23
N ALA A 226 -3.33 -0.20 16.03
CA ALA A 226 -2.13 0.60 15.78
C ALA A 226 -2.06 1.83 16.69
N ASN A 227 -3.18 2.52 16.89
CA ASN A 227 -3.26 3.67 17.79
C ASN A 227 -3.04 3.28 19.26
N ARG A 228 -3.66 2.20 19.75
CA ARG A 228 -3.43 1.69 21.14
C ARG A 228 -1.97 1.32 21.38
N ASN A 229 -1.27 0.82 20.37
CA ASN A 229 0.15 0.44 20.46
C ASN A 229 1.12 1.61 20.25
N GLY A 230 0.59 2.83 20.15
CA GLY A 230 1.38 4.06 20.16
C GLY A 230 1.08 5.05 19.05
N GLY A 231 0.45 4.62 17.93
CA GLY A 231 0.03 5.51 16.83
C GLY A 231 1.13 6.43 16.32
N LYS A 232 2.34 5.90 16.16
CA LYS A 232 3.55 6.69 15.87
C LYS A 232 3.60 7.27 14.47
N ASP A 233 2.78 6.72 13.58
CA ASP A 233 2.69 7.17 12.19
C ASP A 233 1.25 7.28 11.71
N ASN A 234 1.07 7.81 10.51
CA ASN A 234 -0.18 7.77 9.78
C ASN A 234 -0.54 6.31 9.48
N ILE A 235 -1.82 5.99 9.50
CA ILE A 235 -2.31 4.63 9.34
C ILE A 235 -3.32 4.63 8.18
N ALA A 236 -3.07 3.84 7.16
CA ALA A 236 -4.02 3.58 6.08
C ALA A 236 -4.26 2.08 5.94
N VAL A 237 -5.53 1.69 5.88
CA VAL A 237 -5.97 0.28 5.82
C VAL A 237 -7.09 0.15 4.79
N ILE A 238 -6.99 -0.86 3.93
CA ILE A 238 -8.08 -1.36 3.10
C ILE A 238 -8.22 -2.85 3.38
N LEU A 239 -9.40 -3.27 3.80
CA LEU A 239 -9.74 -4.67 4.00
C LEU A 239 -10.83 -5.07 3.01
N ALA A 240 -10.65 -6.20 2.33
CA ALA A 240 -11.65 -6.74 1.41
C ALA A 240 -11.84 -8.24 1.60
N ASP A 241 -13.09 -8.69 1.52
CA ASP A 241 -13.48 -10.09 1.54
C ASP A 241 -13.56 -10.61 0.11
N LEU A 242 -12.79 -11.68 -0.18
CA LEU A 242 -12.62 -12.26 -1.52
C LEU A 242 -13.37 -13.60 -1.61
N ASP A 243 -14.71 -13.58 -1.65
CA ASP A 243 -15.57 -14.77 -1.71
C ASP A 243 -15.74 -15.36 -3.13
#